data_787d783c0563dd951be57d8abdbab629
#
_entry.id   787d783c0563dd951be57d8abdbab629
#
_cell.length_a   1.000
_cell.length_b   1.000
_cell.length_c   1.000
_cell.angle_alpha   90.00
_cell.angle_beta   90.00
_cell.angle_gamma   90.00
#
_symmetry.space_group_name_H-M   'P 1'
#
loop_
_entity.id
_entity.type
_entity.pdbx_description
1 polymer ?
#
loop_
_entity_poly.entity_id
_entity_poly.type
_entity_poly.pdbx_seq_one_letter_code
_entity_poly.pdbx_strand_id
1 'polypeptide(L)'
;MPVHLPAHSRRRFLAHLAGGVVAIHGAAQLSAAEAEGEKWVLFSDTHVAADRMKEARGVNMAANLERAVKAALAKGQGVKGVFVNGDCAFNTGEAEDYATFTGLIDPLRQSGLPVHLTLGNHDHRENIRKGLKEAGDKKTVVTDKQVSIVEGKAANWFLLDTLELVNKTPGLLGEAQLAWLQKELDARTDKPAIVMMHHNPDVKEKPTGLKDTAKLWEVLAPRKQVKALFYGHSHTWTVEQHESGIHQINLPAVAYVFNQAMTNGWVEVSLAAKQMTLRLHAFRVDFADNGKDKVLTWRS
;
A
#
# COMPACT_ATOMS: atom_id res chain seq x y z
N MET A 1 -12.60 10.48 0.19
CA MET A 1 -12.76 9.40 -0.78
C MET A 1 -11.52 8.57 -0.83
N PRO A 2 -11.65 7.25 -0.87
CA PRO A 2 -10.49 6.40 -1.11
C PRO A 2 -9.91 6.72 -2.50
N VAL A 3 -8.59 6.77 -2.58
CA VAL A 3 -7.93 6.96 -3.87
C VAL A 3 -7.69 5.57 -4.47
N HIS A 4 -8.63 5.19 -5.34
CA HIS A 4 -8.53 3.98 -6.15
C HIS A 4 -8.37 4.36 -7.60
N LEU A 5 -7.26 3.95 -8.17
CA LEU A 5 -6.98 4.12 -9.59
C LEU A 5 -7.30 2.79 -10.28
N PRO A 6 -8.45 2.66 -10.97
CA PRO A 6 -8.81 1.41 -11.63
C PRO A 6 -7.81 1.06 -12.73
N ALA A 7 -7.71 -0.21 -13.02
CA ALA A 7 -6.99 -0.68 -14.21
C ALA A 7 -7.60 -0.07 -15.48
N HIS A 8 -6.79 0.19 -16.49
CA HIS A 8 -7.28 0.61 -17.79
C HIS A 8 -8.10 -0.51 -18.42
N SER A 9 -9.29 -0.21 -18.93
CA SER A 9 -10.17 -1.22 -19.51
C SER A 9 -9.51 -1.88 -20.74
N ARG A 10 -9.60 -3.21 -20.83
CA ARG A 10 -9.09 -3.99 -21.99
C ARG A 10 -9.60 -3.48 -23.34
N ARG A 11 -10.76 -2.83 -23.40
CA ARG A 11 -11.28 -2.22 -24.63
C ARG A 11 -10.41 -1.08 -25.19
N ARG A 12 -9.73 -0.30 -24.33
CA ARG A 12 -8.76 0.71 -24.77
C ARG A 12 -7.43 0.09 -25.21
N PHE A 13 -7.02 -1.00 -24.58
CA PHE A 13 -5.80 -1.72 -24.93
C PHE A 13 -5.92 -2.46 -26.28
N LEU A 14 -7.07 -3.07 -26.56
CA LEU A 14 -7.31 -3.82 -27.82
C LEU A 14 -7.42 -2.90 -29.04
N ALA A 15 -7.71 -1.61 -28.88
CA ALA A 15 -7.72 -0.65 -29.99
C ALA A 15 -6.31 -0.39 -30.56
N HIS A 16 -5.24 -0.79 -29.87
CA HIS A 16 -3.84 -0.65 -30.31
C HIS A 16 -3.19 -1.96 -30.78
N LEU A 17 -3.90 -3.09 -30.72
CA LEU A 17 -3.40 -4.42 -31.11
C LEU A 17 -4.34 -5.12 -32.11
N ALA A 18 -4.73 -4.43 -33.17
CA ALA A 18 -5.39 -5.09 -34.30
C ALA A 18 -4.33 -5.84 -35.14
N GLY A 19 -4.08 -7.10 -34.80
CA GLY A 19 -3.20 -7.98 -35.58
C GLY A 19 -2.78 -9.24 -34.84
N GLY A 20 -3.52 -10.34 -35.01
CA GLY A 20 -3.05 -11.66 -34.65
C GLY A 20 -3.97 -12.49 -33.73
N VAL A 21 -4.86 -13.27 -34.35
CA VAL A 21 -5.65 -14.31 -33.68
C VAL A 21 -4.82 -15.58 -33.60
N VAL A 22 -4.66 -16.14 -32.40
CA VAL A 22 -4.40 -17.56 -32.19
C VAL A 22 -5.30 -18.06 -31.07
N ALA A 23 -6.27 -18.89 -31.42
CA ALA A 23 -7.11 -19.63 -30.49
C ALA A 23 -6.38 -20.92 -30.10
N ILE A 24 -6.14 -21.14 -28.80
CA ILE A 24 -5.77 -22.48 -28.31
C ILE A 24 -6.77 -22.88 -27.23
N HIS A 25 -7.46 -23.97 -27.51
CA HIS A 25 -8.31 -24.71 -26.58
C HIS A 25 -7.42 -25.48 -25.60
N GLY A 26 -7.70 -25.39 -24.32
CA GLY A 26 -7.04 -26.16 -23.27
C GLY A 26 -7.94 -26.22 -22.04
N ALA A 27 -8.83 -27.22 -21.98
CA ALA A 27 -9.53 -27.57 -20.75
C ALA A 27 -8.61 -28.37 -19.82
N ALA A 28 -8.85 -28.27 -18.52
CA ALA A 28 -8.26 -29.00 -17.41
C ALA A 28 -6.98 -28.41 -16.80
N GLN A 29 -7.20 -27.55 -15.81
CA GLN A 29 -6.36 -27.48 -14.60
C GLN A 29 -7.09 -26.65 -13.51
N LEU A 30 -8.13 -27.23 -12.94
CA LEU A 30 -8.90 -26.62 -11.82
C LEU A 30 -8.35 -27.00 -10.43
N SER A 31 -7.24 -27.73 -10.30
CA SER A 31 -6.74 -28.23 -9.01
C SER A 31 -5.44 -27.57 -8.51
N ALA A 32 -4.76 -26.76 -9.31
CA ALA A 32 -3.54 -26.05 -8.87
C ALA A 32 -3.80 -24.62 -8.38
N ALA A 33 -4.94 -24.03 -8.70
CA ALA A 33 -5.27 -22.64 -8.37
C ALA A 33 -5.63 -22.40 -6.90
N GLU A 34 -5.87 -23.43 -6.09
CA GLU A 34 -6.16 -23.29 -4.65
C GLU A 34 -4.90 -23.21 -3.79
N ALA A 35 -3.74 -23.55 -4.31
CA ALA A 35 -2.45 -23.49 -3.59
C ALA A 35 -1.72 -22.15 -3.76
N GLU A 36 -2.03 -21.36 -4.78
CA GLU A 36 -1.45 -20.02 -4.95
C GLU A 36 -2.30 -18.97 -4.23
N GLY A 37 -1.75 -18.42 -3.13
CA GLY A 37 -2.36 -17.34 -2.37
C GLY A 37 -2.62 -16.11 -3.24
N GLU A 38 -3.56 -15.26 -2.83
CA GLU A 38 -3.85 -13.96 -3.47
C GLU A 38 -2.65 -13.03 -3.31
N LYS A 39 -2.05 -12.57 -4.43
CA LYS A 39 -0.81 -11.78 -4.43
C LYS A 39 -1.08 -10.30 -4.59
N TRP A 40 -0.34 -9.49 -3.82
CA TRP A 40 -0.37 -8.04 -3.85
C TRP A 40 1.05 -7.47 -3.86
N VAL A 41 1.21 -6.31 -4.47
CA VAL A 41 2.45 -5.53 -4.45
C VAL A 41 2.24 -4.31 -3.56
N LEU A 42 3.19 -4.05 -2.66
CA LEU A 42 3.15 -2.95 -1.71
C LEU A 42 4.35 -2.02 -1.91
N PHE A 43 4.06 -0.77 -2.23
CA PHE A 43 4.99 0.35 -2.21
C PHE A 43 4.68 1.24 -1.01
N SER A 44 5.65 1.98 -0.52
CA SER A 44 5.49 2.99 0.52
C SER A 44 6.48 4.12 0.30
N ASP A 45 6.15 5.33 0.73
CA ASP A 45 7.10 6.44 0.82
C ASP A 45 7.85 6.67 -0.51
N THR A 46 7.10 6.97 -1.57
CA THR A 46 7.67 7.14 -2.91
C THR A 46 8.26 8.54 -3.13
N HIS A 47 7.79 9.54 -2.40
CA HIS A 47 8.28 10.93 -2.38
C HIS A 47 8.56 11.52 -3.76
N VAL A 48 7.68 11.29 -4.71
CA VAL A 48 7.87 11.77 -6.09
C VAL A 48 7.65 13.28 -6.15
N ALA A 49 8.62 13.99 -6.71
CA ALA A 49 8.52 15.41 -7.02
C ALA A 49 8.01 15.65 -8.44
N ALA A 50 7.48 16.85 -8.70
CA ALA A 50 7.10 17.31 -10.04
C ALA A 50 8.27 17.18 -11.03
N ASP A 51 9.46 17.61 -10.59
CA ASP A 51 10.69 17.41 -11.34
C ASP A 51 11.20 15.98 -11.17
N ARG A 52 11.15 15.19 -12.24
CA ARG A 52 11.66 13.79 -12.28
C ARG A 52 13.16 13.66 -12.01
N MET A 53 13.92 14.75 -12.16
CA MET A 53 15.37 14.76 -11.88
C MET A 53 15.68 15.13 -10.44
N LYS A 54 14.66 15.44 -9.63
CA LYS A 54 14.82 15.78 -8.22
C LYS A 54 15.47 14.65 -7.44
N GLU A 55 16.53 14.99 -6.73
CA GLU A 55 17.20 14.10 -5.78
C GLU A 55 16.96 14.53 -4.34
N ALA A 56 16.87 13.55 -3.46
CA ALA A 56 16.89 13.74 -2.02
C ALA A 56 17.72 12.61 -1.38
N ARG A 57 18.55 12.96 -0.41
CA ARG A 57 19.46 12.01 0.29
C ARG A 57 20.32 11.16 -0.66
N GLY A 58 20.73 11.74 -1.78
CA GLY A 58 21.59 11.09 -2.77
C GLY A 58 20.88 10.10 -3.69
N VAL A 59 19.56 10.10 -3.75
CA VAL A 59 18.79 9.25 -4.66
C VAL A 59 17.76 10.04 -5.47
N ASN A 60 17.55 9.62 -6.72
CA ASN A 60 16.45 10.09 -7.53
C ASN A 60 15.20 9.24 -7.24
N MET A 61 14.18 9.86 -6.61
CA MET A 61 12.98 9.16 -6.16
C MET A 61 12.14 8.64 -7.34
N ALA A 62 12.04 9.41 -8.41
CA ALA A 62 11.31 9.01 -9.62
C ALA A 62 11.95 7.77 -10.26
N ALA A 63 13.28 7.72 -10.37
CA ALA A 63 14.01 6.57 -10.90
C ALA A 63 13.82 5.31 -10.01
N ASN A 64 13.80 5.49 -8.70
CA ASN A 64 13.52 4.39 -7.77
C ASN A 64 12.09 3.84 -7.92
N LEU A 65 11.09 4.72 -8.07
CA LEU A 65 9.71 4.27 -8.34
C LEU A 65 9.59 3.58 -9.69
N GLU A 66 10.23 4.09 -10.73
CA GLU A 66 10.29 3.45 -12.05
C GLU A 66 10.88 2.03 -11.98
N ARG A 67 11.98 1.89 -11.24
CA ARG A 67 12.62 0.59 -10.97
C ARG A 67 11.66 -0.36 -10.25
N ALA A 68 10.95 0.10 -9.22
CA ALA A 68 9.97 -0.71 -8.47
C ALA A 68 8.80 -1.14 -9.37
N VAL A 69 8.23 -0.22 -10.14
CA VAL A 69 7.15 -0.49 -11.09
C VAL A 69 7.57 -1.52 -12.13
N LYS A 70 8.73 -1.37 -12.75
CA LYS A 70 9.26 -2.33 -13.72
C LYS A 70 9.46 -3.71 -13.12
N ALA A 71 10.00 -3.79 -11.90
CA ALA A 71 10.21 -5.04 -11.20
C ALA A 71 8.87 -5.71 -10.80
N ALA A 72 7.88 -4.95 -10.36
CA ALA A 72 6.56 -5.45 -10.04
C ALA A 72 5.83 -6.02 -11.29
N LEU A 73 5.92 -5.33 -12.42
CA LEU A 73 5.37 -5.81 -13.70
C LEU A 73 6.01 -7.13 -14.16
N ALA A 74 7.31 -7.31 -13.91
CA ALA A 74 8.02 -8.53 -14.25
C ALA A 74 7.59 -9.76 -13.42
N LYS A 75 6.83 -9.59 -12.33
CA LYS A 75 6.26 -10.70 -11.53
C LYS A 75 5.17 -11.47 -12.27
N GLY A 76 4.63 -10.91 -13.33
CA GLY A 76 3.71 -11.61 -14.21
C GLY A 76 2.31 -11.80 -13.63
N GLN A 77 1.66 -12.90 -14.03
CA GLN A 77 0.27 -13.17 -13.68
C GLN A 77 0.09 -13.54 -12.19
N GLY A 78 -1.09 -13.27 -11.66
CA GLY A 78 -1.47 -13.63 -10.28
C GLY A 78 -1.52 -12.46 -9.29
N VAL A 79 -0.86 -11.33 -9.58
CA VAL A 79 -0.98 -10.10 -8.79
C VAL A 79 -2.38 -9.50 -8.98
N LYS A 80 -3.06 -9.17 -7.86
CA LYS A 80 -4.43 -8.62 -7.86
C LYS A 80 -4.47 -7.10 -7.94
N GLY A 81 -3.42 -6.45 -7.46
CA GLY A 81 -3.30 -5.00 -7.45
C GLY A 81 -2.07 -4.54 -6.70
N VAL A 82 -1.94 -3.23 -6.64
CA VAL A 82 -0.83 -2.55 -5.97
C VAL A 82 -1.37 -1.62 -4.90
N PHE A 83 -0.78 -1.65 -3.72
CA PHE A 83 -0.98 -0.63 -2.70
C PHE A 83 0.22 0.32 -2.65
N VAL A 84 -0.06 1.62 -2.51
CA VAL A 84 0.97 2.62 -2.21
C VAL A 84 0.63 3.26 -0.87
N ASN A 85 1.47 3.03 0.12
CA ASN A 85 1.19 3.36 1.51
C ASN A 85 1.71 4.74 1.91
N GLY A 86 1.07 5.78 1.38
CA GLY A 86 1.34 7.18 1.75
C GLY A 86 2.67 7.74 1.28
N ASP A 87 2.86 9.03 1.53
CA ASP A 87 3.99 9.82 1.07
C ASP A 87 4.26 9.60 -0.43
N CYS A 88 3.16 9.70 -1.21
CA CYS A 88 3.23 9.55 -2.66
C CYS A 88 3.99 10.73 -3.28
N ALA A 89 3.74 11.95 -2.77
CA ALA A 89 4.33 13.19 -3.23
C ALA A 89 5.52 13.64 -2.36
N PHE A 90 6.29 14.57 -2.91
CA PHE A 90 7.41 15.18 -2.21
C PHE A 90 6.94 16.32 -1.28
N ASN A 91 7.47 16.42 -0.07
CA ASN A 91 7.26 17.48 0.93
C ASN A 91 5.78 17.84 1.21
N THR A 92 5.19 18.75 0.41
CA THR A 92 3.90 19.37 0.68
C THR A 92 2.76 18.87 -0.22
N GLY A 93 3.05 17.91 -1.10
CA GLY A 93 2.05 17.29 -1.94
C GLY A 93 1.44 18.26 -2.95
N GLU A 94 2.27 18.82 -3.82
CA GLU A 94 1.81 19.68 -4.90
C GLU A 94 1.09 18.87 -5.99
N ALA A 95 0.15 19.49 -6.69
CA ALA A 95 -0.62 18.79 -7.73
C ALA A 95 0.25 18.21 -8.85
N GLU A 96 1.34 18.89 -9.16
CA GLU A 96 2.34 18.50 -10.15
C GLU A 96 3.14 17.28 -9.71
N ASP A 97 3.40 17.11 -8.41
CA ASP A 97 4.03 15.90 -7.87
C ASP A 97 3.17 14.66 -8.19
N TYR A 98 1.86 14.78 -7.98
CA TYR A 98 0.92 13.67 -8.28
C TYR A 98 0.76 13.44 -9.78
N ALA A 99 0.87 14.46 -10.61
CA ALA A 99 0.87 14.28 -12.07
C ALA A 99 2.08 13.44 -12.52
N THR A 100 3.26 13.72 -11.96
CA THR A 100 4.49 12.93 -12.20
C THR A 100 4.36 11.53 -11.63
N PHE A 101 3.91 11.39 -10.38
CA PHE A 101 3.66 10.10 -9.72
C PHE A 101 2.72 9.22 -10.56
N THR A 102 1.60 9.80 -11.02
CA THR A 102 0.61 9.08 -11.85
C THR A 102 1.25 8.54 -13.13
N GLY A 103 2.04 9.36 -13.82
CA GLY A 103 2.76 8.94 -15.02
C GLY A 103 3.70 7.75 -14.76
N LEU A 104 4.34 7.71 -13.57
CA LEU A 104 5.26 6.63 -13.18
C LEU A 104 4.55 5.31 -12.85
N ILE A 105 3.36 5.36 -12.24
CA ILE A 105 2.57 4.16 -11.88
C ILE A 105 1.60 3.72 -12.99
N ASP A 106 1.37 4.54 -14.01
CA ASP A 106 0.41 4.24 -15.09
C ASP A 106 0.69 2.92 -15.83
N PRO A 107 1.95 2.48 -16.04
CA PRO A 107 2.24 1.17 -16.60
C PRO A 107 1.61 -0.01 -15.82
N LEU A 108 1.46 0.10 -14.48
CA LEU A 108 0.75 -0.91 -13.67
C LEU A 108 -0.73 -0.97 -14.07
N ARG A 109 -1.38 0.18 -14.21
CA ARG A 109 -2.79 0.28 -14.59
C ARG A 109 -3.03 -0.19 -16.02
N GLN A 110 -2.11 0.10 -16.92
CA GLN A 110 -2.14 -0.38 -18.31
C GLN A 110 -1.99 -1.89 -18.39
N SER A 111 -1.24 -2.51 -17.47
CA SER A 111 -1.13 -3.97 -17.38
C SER A 111 -2.36 -4.66 -16.76
N GLY A 112 -3.36 -3.90 -16.34
CA GLY A 112 -4.59 -4.42 -15.74
C GLY A 112 -4.56 -4.48 -14.21
N LEU A 113 -3.57 -3.88 -13.54
CA LEU A 113 -3.49 -3.83 -12.08
C LEU A 113 -4.12 -2.54 -11.55
N PRO A 114 -5.14 -2.62 -10.68
CA PRO A 114 -5.61 -1.46 -9.95
C PRO A 114 -4.55 -1.00 -8.94
N VAL A 115 -4.50 0.32 -8.67
CA VAL A 115 -3.62 0.91 -7.67
C VAL A 115 -4.46 1.58 -6.60
N HIS A 116 -4.20 1.26 -5.34
CA HIS A 116 -4.90 1.76 -4.16
C HIS A 116 -3.92 2.56 -3.30
N LEU A 117 -4.33 3.75 -2.85
CA LEU A 117 -3.43 4.66 -2.13
C LEU A 117 -3.96 4.94 -0.73
N THR A 118 -3.06 5.00 0.26
CA THR A 118 -3.27 5.74 1.51
C THR A 118 -2.57 7.10 1.43
N LEU A 119 -2.73 7.94 2.44
CA LEU A 119 -2.04 9.22 2.52
C LEU A 119 -1.05 9.26 3.68
N GLY A 120 0.12 9.83 3.43
CA GLY A 120 1.12 10.14 4.44
C GLY A 120 1.16 11.63 4.78
N ASN A 121 2.12 12.04 5.62
CA ASN A 121 2.24 13.43 6.03
C ASN A 121 2.74 14.36 4.91
N HIS A 122 3.38 13.84 3.89
CA HIS A 122 3.79 14.62 2.71
C HIS A 122 2.73 14.68 1.61
N ASP A 123 1.55 14.08 1.84
CA ASP A 123 0.45 14.14 0.89
C ASP A 123 -0.54 15.29 1.20
N HIS A 124 -1.27 15.73 0.19
CA HIS A 124 -2.30 16.76 0.30
C HIS A 124 -3.62 16.27 -0.29
N ARG A 125 -4.69 16.16 0.55
CA ARG A 125 -5.97 15.56 0.16
C ARG A 125 -6.64 16.16 -1.07
N GLU A 126 -6.54 17.47 -1.26
CA GLU A 126 -7.13 18.12 -2.43
C GLU A 126 -6.23 18.00 -3.66
N ASN A 127 -4.92 18.21 -3.48
CA ASN A 127 -3.98 18.22 -4.60
C ASN A 127 -3.84 16.83 -5.23
N ILE A 128 -3.86 15.74 -4.43
CA ILE A 128 -3.85 14.39 -4.99
C ILE A 128 -5.02 14.15 -5.94
N ARG A 129 -6.22 14.68 -5.63
CA ARG A 129 -7.38 14.57 -6.51
C ARG A 129 -7.16 15.33 -7.81
N LYS A 130 -6.60 16.55 -7.73
CA LYS A 130 -6.29 17.38 -8.91
C LYS A 130 -5.25 16.72 -9.80
N GLY A 131 -4.16 16.22 -9.21
CA GLY A 131 -3.05 15.58 -9.93
C GLY A 131 -3.43 14.25 -10.58
N LEU A 132 -4.26 13.45 -9.94
CA LEU A 132 -4.70 12.16 -10.48
C LEU A 132 -5.78 12.28 -11.58
N LYS A 133 -6.39 13.43 -11.78
CA LYS A 133 -7.44 13.69 -12.80
C LYS A 133 -8.64 12.72 -12.76
N GLU A 134 -8.83 12.00 -11.67
CA GLU A 134 -9.86 10.96 -11.53
C GLU A 134 -10.87 11.25 -10.42
N ALA A 135 -10.84 12.44 -9.88
CA ALA A 135 -11.73 12.83 -8.79
C ALA A 135 -13.13 13.15 -9.30
N GLY A 136 -14.00 12.17 -9.28
CA GLY A 136 -15.43 12.45 -9.19
C GLY A 136 -15.79 12.88 -7.76
N ASP A 137 -16.85 13.69 -7.62
CA ASP A 137 -17.47 14.12 -6.36
C ASP A 137 -18.05 12.95 -5.58
N LYS A 138 -17.22 12.03 -5.13
CA LYS A 138 -17.70 10.97 -4.27
C LYS A 138 -17.55 11.40 -2.81
N LYS A 139 -18.66 11.38 -2.10
CA LYS A 139 -18.77 11.71 -0.68
C LYS A 139 -17.83 10.83 0.14
N THR A 140 -16.99 11.43 0.99
CA THR A 140 -16.19 10.70 1.95
C THR A 140 -17.09 9.99 2.96
N VAL A 141 -16.80 8.73 3.28
CA VAL A 141 -17.56 7.98 4.30
C VAL A 141 -17.19 8.42 5.72
N VAL A 142 -16.01 9.00 5.89
CA VAL A 142 -15.57 9.71 7.09
C VAL A 142 -15.18 11.12 6.67
N THR A 143 -15.74 12.13 7.34
CA THR A 143 -15.47 13.54 7.02
C THR A 143 -13.96 13.81 7.08
N ASP A 144 -13.44 14.50 6.07
CA ASP A 144 -12.04 14.90 5.94
C ASP A 144 -11.00 13.78 5.99
N LYS A 145 -11.42 12.52 5.82
CA LYS A 145 -10.53 11.35 5.78
C LYS A 145 -10.70 10.52 4.50
N GLN A 146 -9.59 10.01 3.99
CA GLN A 146 -9.51 9.15 2.81
C GLN A 146 -9.46 7.68 3.25
N VAL A 147 -10.61 7.11 3.64
CA VAL A 147 -10.69 5.71 4.09
C VAL A 147 -11.33 4.83 3.05
N SER A 148 -10.95 3.57 3.00
CA SER A 148 -11.57 2.58 2.11
C SER A 148 -11.37 1.15 2.57
N ILE A 149 -12.15 0.26 1.97
CA ILE A 149 -11.97 -1.19 2.08
C ILE A 149 -11.77 -1.73 0.67
N VAL A 150 -10.71 -2.51 0.51
CA VAL A 150 -10.47 -3.32 -0.69
C VAL A 150 -10.79 -4.76 -0.32
N GLU A 151 -11.91 -5.27 -0.82
CA GLU A 151 -12.33 -6.63 -0.56
C GLU A 151 -11.59 -7.60 -1.49
N GLY A 152 -10.69 -8.38 -0.90
CA GLY A 152 -9.97 -9.44 -1.57
C GLY A 152 -10.69 -10.79 -1.42
N LYS A 153 -10.24 -11.78 -2.18
CA LYS A 153 -10.73 -13.16 -2.04
C LYS A 153 -10.26 -13.79 -0.73
N ALA A 154 -8.99 -13.58 -0.37
CA ALA A 154 -8.36 -14.17 0.81
C ALA A 154 -8.43 -13.30 2.07
N ALA A 155 -8.52 -11.97 1.93
CA ALA A 155 -8.58 -11.02 3.04
C ALA A 155 -9.24 -9.71 2.61
N ASN A 156 -9.73 -8.95 3.58
CA ASN A 156 -10.18 -7.57 3.40
C ASN A 156 -9.09 -6.60 3.87
N TRP A 157 -8.76 -5.61 3.03
CA TRP A 157 -7.79 -4.56 3.35
C TRP A 157 -8.52 -3.29 3.76
N PHE A 158 -8.22 -2.81 4.96
CA PHE A 158 -8.76 -1.56 5.52
C PHE A 158 -7.70 -0.48 5.39
N LEU A 159 -7.92 0.47 4.49
CA LEU A 159 -7.00 1.56 4.22
C LEU A 159 -7.39 2.78 5.05
N LEU A 160 -6.50 3.24 5.91
CA LEU A 160 -6.71 4.33 6.85
C LEU A 160 -5.93 5.58 6.44
N ASP A 161 -6.47 6.73 6.78
CA ASP A 161 -5.87 8.03 6.55
C ASP A 161 -5.36 8.62 7.87
N THR A 162 -4.05 8.58 8.07
CA THR A 162 -3.39 9.13 9.26
C THR A 162 -2.86 10.55 9.07
N LEU A 163 -3.04 11.16 7.89
CA LEU A 163 -2.66 12.54 7.66
C LEU A 163 -3.46 13.46 8.61
N GLU A 164 -2.79 14.27 9.41
CA GLU A 164 -3.39 15.33 10.22
C GLU A 164 -3.15 16.69 9.55
N LEU A 165 -1.90 17.09 9.47
CA LEU A 165 -1.44 18.32 8.83
C LEU A 165 -0.35 17.99 7.81
N VAL A 166 -0.45 18.63 6.64
CA VAL A 166 0.53 18.45 5.55
C VAL A 166 1.93 18.85 6.03
N ASN A 167 2.91 18.01 5.70
CA ASN A 167 4.32 18.15 6.06
C ASN A 167 4.57 18.31 7.57
N LYS A 168 3.73 17.68 8.38
CA LYS A 168 3.84 17.68 9.85
C LYS A 168 3.61 16.28 10.41
N THR A 169 4.25 16.01 11.53
CA THR A 169 4.05 14.86 12.39
C THR A 169 3.62 15.34 13.78
N PRO A 170 2.94 14.51 14.57
CA PRO A 170 2.52 13.14 14.32
C PRO A 170 1.27 13.02 13.43
N GLY A 171 0.95 11.80 13.01
CA GLY A 171 -0.32 11.47 12.39
C GLY A 171 -1.46 11.30 13.38
N LEU A 172 -2.71 11.33 12.89
CA LEU A 172 -3.92 11.14 13.68
C LEU A 172 -4.99 10.40 12.88
N LEU A 173 -5.58 9.35 13.47
CA LEU A 173 -6.79 8.72 12.95
C LEU A 173 -8.03 9.55 13.28
N GLY A 174 -8.20 9.90 14.54
CA GLY A 174 -9.36 10.60 15.08
C GLY A 174 -10.53 9.69 15.38
N GLU A 175 -11.45 10.15 16.24
CA GLU A 175 -12.55 9.34 16.77
C GLU A 175 -13.52 8.85 15.68
N ALA A 176 -13.86 9.71 14.73
CA ALA A 176 -14.79 9.36 13.66
C ALA A 176 -14.24 8.21 12.77
N GLN A 177 -12.95 8.21 12.47
CA GLN A 177 -12.33 7.15 11.68
C GLN A 177 -12.16 5.86 12.48
N LEU A 178 -11.82 5.95 13.77
CA LEU A 178 -11.76 4.79 14.67
C LEU A 178 -13.15 4.13 14.82
N ALA A 179 -14.22 4.92 14.99
CA ALA A 179 -15.58 4.42 15.05
C ALA A 179 -16.02 3.75 13.72
N TRP A 180 -15.65 4.35 12.57
CA TRP A 180 -15.87 3.75 11.27
C TRP A 180 -15.12 2.42 11.13
N LEU A 181 -13.83 2.39 11.50
CA LEU A 181 -13.02 1.17 11.43
C LEU A 181 -13.60 0.05 12.29
N GLN A 182 -14.01 0.38 13.52
CA GLN A 182 -14.66 -0.55 14.41
C GLN A 182 -15.90 -1.16 13.77
N LYS A 183 -16.82 -0.32 13.28
CA LYS A 183 -18.07 -0.73 12.64
C LYS A 183 -17.80 -1.63 11.43
N GLU A 184 -16.87 -1.25 10.57
CA GLU A 184 -16.60 -1.99 9.35
C GLU A 184 -15.89 -3.33 9.60
N LEU A 185 -15.03 -3.40 10.64
CA LEU A 185 -14.44 -4.67 11.11
C LEU A 185 -15.51 -5.60 11.69
N ASP A 186 -16.43 -5.06 12.51
CA ASP A 186 -17.50 -5.86 13.13
C ASP A 186 -18.50 -6.41 12.09
N ALA A 187 -18.68 -5.70 10.98
CA ALA A 187 -19.52 -6.13 9.86
C ALA A 187 -18.85 -7.18 8.93
N ARG A 188 -17.53 -7.42 9.05
CA ARG A 188 -16.75 -8.28 8.16
C ARG A 188 -15.87 -9.25 8.96
N THR A 189 -16.50 -10.27 9.52
CA THR A 189 -15.82 -11.26 10.37
C THR A 189 -15.48 -12.57 9.66
N ASP A 190 -15.95 -12.73 8.44
CA ASP A 190 -15.85 -13.96 7.62
C ASP A 190 -14.46 -14.20 7.03
N LYS A 191 -13.63 -13.16 6.93
CA LYS A 191 -12.29 -13.20 6.34
C LYS A 191 -11.25 -12.51 7.23
N PRO A 192 -9.96 -12.85 7.05
CA PRO A 192 -8.86 -12.06 7.60
C PRO A 192 -8.99 -10.58 7.24
N ALA A 193 -8.79 -9.72 8.23
CA ALA A 193 -8.70 -8.27 8.05
C ALA A 193 -7.24 -7.84 8.14
N ILE A 194 -6.78 -7.09 7.15
CA ILE A 194 -5.46 -6.47 7.11
C ILE A 194 -5.67 -4.96 7.14
N VAL A 195 -5.06 -4.28 8.09
CA VAL A 195 -5.13 -2.83 8.22
C VAL A 195 -3.86 -2.22 7.63
N MET A 196 -4.01 -1.15 6.87
CA MET A 196 -2.90 -0.39 6.30
C MET A 196 -3.07 1.09 6.60
N MET A 197 -2.02 1.71 7.11
CA MET A 197 -1.93 3.14 7.40
C MET A 197 -0.52 3.64 7.14
N HIS A 198 -0.32 4.97 7.03
CA HIS A 198 1.02 5.47 6.75
C HIS A 198 1.87 5.59 8.02
N HIS A 199 1.44 6.37 9.02
CA HIS A 199 2.24 6.59 10.23
C HIS A 199 2.36 5.31 11.07
N ASN A 200 3.59 4.98 11.48
CA ASN A 200 3.85 3.85 12.37
C ASN A 200 3.17 4.03 13.75
N PRO A 201 2.76 2.96 14.43
CA PRO A 201 2.39 3.03 15.83
C PRO A 201 3.51 3.68 16.66
N ASP A 202 3.16 4.61 17.55
CA ASP A 202 4.12 5.30 18.39
C ASP A 202 3.51 5.56 19.78
N VAL A 203 4.21 5.14 20.84
CA VAL A 203 3.76 5.24 22.23
C VAL A 203 4.64 6.20 23.05
N LYS A 204 5.53 6.95 22.39
CA LYS A 204 6.38 7.93 23.03
C LYS A 204 5.56 9.10 23.56
N GLU A 205 6.08 9.80 24.57
CA GLU A 205 5.48 11.03 25.10
C GLU A 205 5.34 12.12 24.03
N LYS A 206 6.33 12.21 23.11
CA LYS A 206 6.31 13.10 21.94
C LYS A 206 6.39 12.25 20.67
N PRO A 207 5.27 11.72 20.19
CA PRO A 207 5.27 10.83 19.05
C PRO A 207 5.61 11.59 17.76
N THR A 208 6.28 10.89 16.86
CA THR A 208 6.45 11.31 15.44
C THR A 208 5.64 10.42 14.50
N GLY A 209 5.24 9.25 14.96
CA GLY A 209 4.32 8.34 14.28
C GLY A 209 2.84 8.69 14.56
N LEU A 210 2.03 7.70 14.86
CA LEU A 210 0.59 7.85 15.15
C LEU A 210 0.37 8.23 16.61
N LYS A 211 -0.22 9.39 16.90
CA LYS A 211 -0.42 9.87 18.28
C LYS A 211 -1.58 9.17 19.02
N ASP A 212 -2.58 8.67 18.33
CA ASP A 212 -3.69 7.94 18.93
C ASP A 212 -3.54 6.40 18.83
N THR A 213 -2.29 5.93 18.90
CA THR A 213 -1.90 4.51 18.82
C THR A 213 -2.64 3.65 19.84
N ALA A 214 -2.81 4.08 21.09
CA ALA A 214 -3.53 3.32 22.11
C ALA A 214 -4.98 3.05 21.70
N LYS A 215 -5.69 4.08 21.21
CA LYS A 215 -7.06 3.95 20.72
C LYS A 215 -7.16 3.01 19.50
N LEU A 216 -6.16 3.02 18.63
CA LEU A 216 -6.11 2.06 17.51
C LEU A 216 -6.04 0.61 18.04
N TRP A 217 -5.19 0.34 19.02
CA TRP A 217 -5.08 -1.01 19.60
C TRP A 217 -6.33 -1.45 20.34
N GLU A 218 -7.05 -0.53 21.00
CA GLU A 218 -8.38 -0.82 21.58
C GLU A 218 -9.38 -1.31 20.52
N VAL A 219 -9.29 -0.81 19.31
CA VAL A 219 -10.12 -1.27 18.19
C VAL A 219 -9.60 -2.59 17.61
N LEU A 220 -8.30 -2.74 17.37
CA LEU A 220 -7.76 -3.88 16.63
C LEU A 220 -7.60 -5.14 17.49
N ALA A 221 -7.07 -5.00 18.71
CA ALA A 221 -6.64 -6.14 19.52
C ALA A 221 -7.77 -7.13 19.88
N PRO A 222 -9.00 -6.70 20.22
CA PRO A 222 -10.10 -7.61 20.52
C PRO A 222 -10.61 -8.40 19.31
N ARG A 223 -10.37 -7.92 18.09
CA ARG A 223 -10.96 -8.46 16.86
C ARG A 223 -10.07 -9.53 16.23
N LYS A 224 -10.41 -10.78 16.48
CA LYS A 224 -9.62 -11.96 16.07
C LYS A 224 -9.39 -12.07 14.55
N GLN A 225 -10.28 -11.54 13.72
CA GLN A 225 -10.11 -11.48 12.29
C GLN A 225 -8.99 -10.53 11.84
N VAL A 226 -8.60 -9.52 12.66
CA VAL A 226 -7.48 -8.64 12.33
C VAL A 226 -6.17 -9.41 12.49
N LYS A 227 -5.45 -9.59 11.40
CA LYS A 227 -4.25 -10.43 11.33
C LYS A 227 -2.96 -9.64 11.19
N ALA A 228 -3.02 -8.49 10.52
CA ALA A 228 -1.83 -7.68 10.27
C ALA A 228 -2.15 -6.19 10.23
N LEU A 229 -1.16 -5.39 10.61
CA LEU A 229 -1.11 -3.94 10.48
C LEU A 229 0.15 -3.58 9.68
N PHE A 230 -0.05 -2.99 8.49
CA PHE A 230 1.01 -2.45 7.66
C PHE A 230 1.13 -0.94 7.84
N TYR A 231 2.35 -0.44 7.90
CA TYR A 231 2.65 1.00 7.98
C TYR A 231 3.99 1.32 7.30
N GLY A 232 4.32 2.61 7.15
CA GLY A 232 5.56 3.11 6.55
C GLY A 232 6.15 4.23 7.39
N HIS A 233 6.37 5.42 6.79
CA HIS A 233 6.80 6.67 7.44
C HIS A 233 8.22 6.67 8.00
N SER A 234 8.62 5.63 8.68
CA SER A 234 9.95 5.53 9.29
C SER A 234 11.06 5.13 8.32
N HIS A 235 10.72 4.78 7.07
CA HIS A 235 11.63 4.28 6.04
C HIS A 235 12.47 3.08 6.49
N THR A 236 11.85 2.18 7.26
CA THR A 236 12.53 1.03 7.87
C THR A 236 11.77 -0.24 7.54
N TRP A 237 12.49 -1.30 7.19
CA TRP A 237 11.90 -2.62 7.04
C TRP A 237 11.98 -3.38 8.36
N THR A 238 10.82 -3.67 8.97
CA THR A 238 10.71 -4.59 10.12
C THR A 238 9.46 -5.44 10.04
N VAL A 239 9.52 -6.62 10.61
CA VAL A 239 8.39 -7.53 10.80
C VAL A 239 8.39 -7.95 12.25
N GLU A 240 7.38 -7.52 12.99
CA GLU A 240 7.22 -7.74 14.42
C GLU A 240 5.83 -8.29 14.72
N GLN A 241 5.55 -8.57 15.97
CA GLN A 241 4.22 -9.00 16.41
C GLN A 241 3.84 -8.24 17.67
N HIS A 242 2.65 -7.67 17.67
CA HIS A 242 2.04 -7.07 18.85
C HIS A 242 1.64 -8.17 19.86
N GLU A 243 1.56 -7.85 21.15
CA GLU A 243 1.14 -8.77 22.22
C GLU A 243 -0.22 -9.45 21.97
N SER A 244 -1.11 -8.79 21.23
CA SER A 244 -2.38 -9.38 20.78
C SER A 244 -2.23 -10.46 19.70
N GLY A 245 -1.01 -10.69 19.18
CA GLY A 245 -0.73 -11.62 18.09
C GLY A 245 -0.94 -11.02 16.67
N ILE A 246 -1.30 -9.76 16.54
CA ILE A 246 -1.37 -9.07 15.23
C ILE A 246 0.06 -8.83 14.74
N HIS A 247 0.35 -9.22 13.51
CA HIS A 247 1.63 -8.93 12.88
C HIS A 247 1.74 -7.44 12.55
N GLN A 248 2.87 -6.84 12.86
CA GLN A 248 3.21 -5.45 12.56
C GLN A 248 4.29 -5.42 11.49
N ILE A 249 3.97 -4.82 10.34
CA ILE A 249 4.88 -4.79 9.19
C ILE A 249 5.17 -3.34 8.83
N ASN A 250 6.41 -2.93 9.07
CA ASN A 250 6.91 -1.63 8.63
C ASN A 250 7.46 -1.78 7.21
N LEU A 251 6.85 -1.10 6.25
CA LEU A 251 7.23 -1.19 4.85
C LEU A 251 8.50 -0.37 4.58
N PRO A 252 9.41 -0.88 3.74
CA PRO A 252 10.55 -0.11 3.29
C PRO A 252 10.08 1.03 2.40
N ALA A 253 10.75 2.17 2.47
CA ALA A 253 10.50 3.24 1.52
C ALA A 253 10.97 2.84 0.11
N VAL A 254 10.22 3.20 -0.91
CA VAL A 254 10.71 3.11 -2.30
C VAL A 254 11.75 4.19 -2.57
N ALA A 255 11.57 5.38 -2.01
CA ALA A 255 12.45 6.53 -2.27
C ALA A 255 13.85 6.35 -1.65
N TYR A 256 14.01 6.64 -0.38
CA TYR A 256 15.30 6.68 0.32
C TYR A 256 15.17 6.17 1.76
N VAL A 257 16.30 5.93 2.41
CA VAL A 257 16.38 5.55 3.82
C VAL A 257 16.93 6.69 4.68
N PHE A 258 16.49 6.77 5.94
CA PHE A 258 17.10 7.68 6.93
C PHE A 258 18.34 7.07 7.59
N ASN A 259 18.35 5.74 7.73
CA ASN A 259 19.45 4.98 8.31
C ASN A 259 20.09 4.10 7.22
N GLN A 260 21.40 4.27 6.98
CA GLN A 260 22.14 3.51 5.97
C GLN A 260 22.25 2.01 6.27
N ALA A 261 21.94 1.58 7.49
CA ALA A 261 21.82 0.15 7.81
C ALA A 261 20.56 -0.49 7.19
N MET A 262 19.56 0.33 6.83
CA MET A 262 18.32 -0.11 6.20
C MET A 262 18.45 -0.15 4.67
N THR A 263 17.42 -0.65 4.02
CA THR A 263 17.31 -0.68 2.56
C THR A 263 16.03 -0.02 2.12
N ASN A 264 16.05 0.66 1.00
CA ASN A 264 14.85 0.97 0.23
C ASN A 264 14.44 -0.23 -0.65
N GLY A 265 13.19 -0.25 -1.08
CA GLY A 265 12.64 -1.38 -1.82
C GLY A 265 11.12 -1.43 -1.80
N TRP A 266 10.58 -2.62 -2.03
CA TRP A 266 9.15 -2.88 -2.03
C TRP A 266 8.85 -4.32 -1.58
N VAL A 267 7.59 -4.63 -1.30
CA VAL A 267 7.18 -5.91 -0.73
C VAL A 267 6.14 -6.59 -1.62
N GLU A 268 6.32 -7.89 -1.86
CA GLU A 268 5.30 -8.78 -2.39
C GLU A 268 4.62 -9.50 -1.22
N VAL A 269 3.29 -9.53 -1.23
CA VAL A 269 2.47 -10.23 -0.22
C VAL A 269 1.67 -11.31 -0.90
N SER A 270 1.74 -12.53 -0.39
CA SER A 270 0.87 -13.64 -0.78
C SER A 270 -0.02 -14.03 0.40
N LEU A 271 -1.33 -13.99 0.19
CA LEU A 271 -2.32 -14.29 1.23
C LEU A 271 -2.91 -15.68 1.03
N ALA A 272 -2.89 -16.48 2.08
CA ALA A 272 -3.53 -17.79 2.15
C ALA A 272 -4.50 -17.85 3.35
N ALA A 273 -5.28 -18.92 3.45
CA ALA A 273 -6.33 -19.04 4.46
C ALA A 273 -5.84 -18.91 5.91
N LYS A 274 -4.61 -19.35 6.20
CA LYS A 274 -4.07 -19.41 7.58
C LYS A 274 -2.76 -18.65 7.78
N GLN A 275 -2.26 -17.99 6.74
CA GLN A 275 -0.96 -17.30 6.77
C GLN A 275 -0.85 -16.26 5.65
N MET A 276 0.12 -15.36 5.81
CA MET A 276 0.65 -14.59 4.69
C MET A 276 2.15 -14.84 4.53
N THR A 277 2.63 -14.69 3.31
CA THR A 277 4.04 -14.71 3.00
C THR A 277 4.45 -13.34 2.50
N LEU A 278 5.49 -12.77 3.10
CA LEU A 278 6.10 -11.52 2.68
C LEU A 278 7.42 -11.80 1.98
N ARG A 279 7.67 -11.13 0.85
CA ARG A 279 8.98 -11.15 0.19
C ARG A 279 9.44 -9.72 -0.04
N LEU A 280 10.53 -9.34 0.62
CA LEU A 280 11.17 -8.06 0.40
C LEU A 280 11.96 -8.07 -0.92
N HIS A 281 11.77 -7.06 -1.75
CA HIS A 281 12.56 -6.75 -2.92
C HIS A 281 13.41 -5.50 -2.64
N ALA A 282 14.52 -5.71 -1.96
CA ALA A 282 15.44 -4.65 -1.58
C ALA A 282 16.20 -4.10 -2.79
N PHE A 283 16.43 -2.78 -2.81
CA PHE A 283 17.28 -2.18 -3.82
C PHE A 283 18.76 -2.40 -3.53
N ARG A 284 19.12 -2.57 -2.26
CA ARG A 284 20.42 -3.06 -1.84
C ARG A 284 20.42 -4.58 -1.89
N VAL A 285 21.11 -5.16 -2.88
CA VAL A 285 21.05 -6.58 -3.20
C VAL A 285 21.61 -7.49 -2.11
N ASP A 286 22.56 -7.01 -1.31
CA ASP A 286 23.19 -7.70 -0.19
C ASP A 286 22.44 -7.56 1.14
N PHE A 287 21.27 -6.90 1.15
CA PHE A 287 20.46 -6.79 2.36
C PHE A 287 19.97 -8.17 2.81
N ALA A 288 20.12 -8.45 4.10
CA ALA A 288 19.94 -9.80 4.66
C ALA A 288 18.59 -10.45 4.35
N ASP A 289 17.51 -9.67 4.30
CA ASP A 289 16.15 -10.17 4.02
C ASP A 289 15.77 -10.14 2.53
N ASN A 290 16.65 -9.63 1.65
CA ASN A 290 16.33 -9.48 0.24
C ASN A 290 16.00 -10.84 -0.42
N GLY A 291 14.85 -10.91 -1.08
CA GLY A 291 14.38 -12.09 -1.81
C GLY A 291 13.96 -13.27 -0.94
N LYS A 292 14.03 -13.15 0.39
CA LYS A 292 13.64 -14.22 1.31
C LYS A 292 12.15 -14.16 1.65
N ASP A 293 11.53 -15.33 1.76
CA ASP A 293 10.17 -15.46 2.23
C ASP A 293 10.10 -15.42 3.75
N LYS A 294 9.23 -14.56 4.28
CA LYS A 294 8.82 -14.55 5.68
C LYS A 294 7.37 -15.02 5.78
N VAL A 295 7.16 -16.21 6.29
CA VAL A 295 5.83 -16.79 6.50
C VAL A 295 5.31 -16.39 7.87
N LEU A 296 4.14 -15.75 7.90
CA LEU A 296 3.50 -15.24 9.10
C LEU A 296 2.15 -15.95 9.28
N THR A 297 2.08 -16.85 10.25
CA THR A 297 0.85 -17.59 10.58
C THR A 297 -0.16 -16.66 11.27
N TRP A 298 -1.43 -16.76 10.90
CA TRP A 298 -2.48 -15.97 11.53
C TRP A 298 -2.68 -16.35 12.99
N ARG A 299 -2.88 -15.36 13.86
CA ARG A 299 -3.35 -15.59 15.22
C ARG A 299 -4.73 -16.27 15.21
N SER A 300 -5.00 -17.09 16.18
CA SER A 300 -6.28 -17.76 16.45
C SER A 300 -7.33 -16.79 16.99
#